data_099bbe05121333c19c12f7ec8513c754
#
_entry.id   099bbe05121333c19c12f7ec8513c754
#
_cell.length_a   1.000
_cell.length_b   1.000
_cell.length_c   1.000
_cell.angle_alpha   90.00
_cell.angle_beta   90.00
_cell.angle_gamma   90.00
#
_symmetry.space_group_name_H-M   'P 1'
#
loop_
_entity.id
_entity.type
_entity.pdbx_description
1 polymer ?
#
loop_
_entity_poly.entity_id
_entity_poly.type
_entity_poly.pdbx_seq_one_letter_code
_entity_poly.pdbx_strand_id
1 'polypeptide(L)'
;MATKKPKSSKAQKAKTTKPKTAAKTVEKPVSEAVKTNTVEKTTNEKVVSSDAKKSCLKGFFAKKYEENESILTIFKNHKFYGALLGEIIGMTLLTLLLFSFTLAGGLTGFTTSIFVIIAIYIAIYAFSGACLNPIIVVGMMASRRMSVIRGIMYIIAEIVGAWLGWLIFNSFHLAGGDTAMDVPALTAVGENQFWVFAMVELLGAVIIAFFFARALKYKRSTFTFAATVAGGIAVAIMVGFVVSAGFLQLQNNFIFNPAAALMFQIFPTAGNGFGEIMGGIMQALSIYMILPMVGGVIGFYLSDFTSKLSSEE
;
A
#
# COMPACT_ATOMS: atom_id res chain seq x y z
N MET A 1 -35.16 42.38 -28.82
CA MET A 1 -36.27 42.56 -27.84
C MET A 1 -36.07 41.48 -26.79
N ALA A 2 -35.95 41.71 -25.61
CA ALA A 2 -35.99 42.63 -24.55
C ALA A 2 -35.15 42.04 -23.40
N THR A 3 -34.23 42.81 -22.90
CA THR A 3 -33.37 42.58 -21.74
C THR A 3 -34.17 42.60 -20.44
N LYS A 4 -33.93 41.69 -19.50
CA LYS A 4 -34.31 41.86 -18.09
C LYS A 4 -33.09 41.67 -17.18
N LYS A 5 -32.72 42.75 -16.47
CA LYS A 5 -31.72 42.83 -15.40
C LYS A 5 -32.24 42.20 -14.10
N PRO A 6 -31.37 41.69 -13.24
CA PRO A 6 -31.72 41.17 -11.92
C PRO A 6 -31.71 42.27 -10.86
N LYS A 7 -32.60 42.10 -9.86
CA LYS A 7 -32.75 42.95 -8.66
C LYS A 7 -31.78 42.53 -7.57
N SER A 8 -31.18 43.57 -6.96
CA SER A 8 -30.40 43.52 -5.73
C SER A 8 -31.26 43.24 -4.50
N SER A 9 -30.79 42.49 -3.51
CA SER A 9 -31.31 42.48 -2.15
C SER A 9 -30.16 42.38 -1.13
N LYS A 10 -30.00 43.47 -0.49
CA LYS A 10 -29.84 43.83 0.94
C LYS A 10 -28.98 42.94 1.83
N ALA A 11 -27.91 43.57 2.27
CA ALA A 11 -27.06 43.26 3.38
C ALA A 11 -27.84 43.23 4.71
N GLN A 12 -27.56 42.28 5.57
CA GLN A 12 -27.96 42.27 6.98
C GLN A 12 -26.74 42.25 7.88
N LYS A 13 -26.68 43.27 8.74
CA LYS A 13 -25.58 43.60 9.67
C LYS A 13 -25.41 42.54 10.76
N ALA A 14 -24.18 42.19 11.06
CA ALA A 14 -23.73 41.48 12.23
C ALA A 14 -23.80 42.37 13.49
N LYS A 15 -24.27 41.80 14.60
CA LYS A 15 -24.15 42.40 15.94
C LYS A 15 -23.03 41.70 16.67
N THR A 16 -22.01 42.49 16.98
CA THR A 16 -20.92 42.20 17.91
C THR A 16 -21.41 42.35 19.35
N THR A 17 -21.10 41.40 20.22
CA THR A 17 -21.05 41.59 21.67
C THR A 17 -19.75 41.08 22.23
N LYS A 18 -19.00 41.97 22.85
CA LYS A 18 -17.73 41.78 23.55
C LYS A 18 -17.96 41.41 25.03
N PRO A 19 -16.93 40.92 25.70
CA PRO A 19 -17.03 40.18 26.98
C PRO A 19 -16.89 41.06 28.22
N LYS A 20 -17.33 40.55 29.36
CA LYS A 20 -17.06 41.14 30.68
C LYS A 20 -16.05 40.29 31.45
N THR A 21 -14.97 40.93 31.79
CA THR A 21 -13.92 40.61 32.76
C THR A 21 -14.45 40.75 34.18
N ALA A 22 -14.10 39.88 35.10
CA ALA A 22 -14.02 40.16 36.53
C ALA A 22 -12.95 39.28 37.16
N ALA A 23 -11.97 39.95 37.73
CA ALA A 23 -10.91 39.42 38.57
C ALA A 23 -11.30 39.62 40.04
N LYS A 24 -10.77 38.74 40.93
CA LYS A 24 -10.42 38.98 42.36
C LYS A 24 -9.77 37.69 42.86
N THR A 25 -8.51 37.63 43.12
CA THR A 25 -7.65 38.16 44.17
C THR A 25 -7.74 37.37 45.53
N VAL A 26 -6.61 36.66 45.84
CA VAL A 26 -5.86 36.53 47.12
C VAL A 26 -6.51 35.71 48.25
N GLU A 27 -5.85 34.64 48.72
CA GLU A 27 -4.96 34.61 49.89
C GLU A 27 -4.34 33.24 50.15
N LYS A 28 -3.08 33.21 50.55
CA LYS A 28 -2.29 32.19 51.25
C LYS A 28 -2.24 32.59 52.74
N PRO A 29 -1.63 31.88 53.67
CA PRO A 29 -1.29 30.46 53.90
C PRO A 29 -1.67 30.00 55.30
N VAL A 30 -1.55 28.72 55.64
CA VAL A 30 -1.09 28.25 56.98
C VAL A 30 -0.59 26.81 56.91
N SER A 31 0.58 26.60 57.42
CA SER A 31 1.27 25.35 57.71
C SER A 31 0.64 24.63 58.90
N GLU A 32 0.57 23.30 58.85
CA GLU A 32 0.84 22.48 60.05
C GLU A 32 1.22 21.07 59.70
N ALA A 33 2.31 20.63 60.26
CA ALA A 33 2.85 19.30 60.17
C ALA A 33 2.22 18.41 61.27
N VAL A 34 1.81 17.19 60.95
CA VAL A 34 1.75 16.09 61.95
C VAL A 34 1.78 14.72 61.27
N LYS A 35 2.89 14.02 61.57
CA LYS A 35 3.07 12.58 61.86
C LYS A 35 2.49 11.49 60.93
N THR A 36 3.47 10.83 60.31
CA THR A 36 3.66 9.36 60.20
C THR A 36 2.54 8.46 60.71
N ASN A 37 1.96 7.68 59.78
CA ASN A 37 1.68 6.27 60.05
C ASN A 37 1.80 5.46 58.73
N THR A 38 2.77 4.58 58.75
CA THR A 38 3.05 3.56 57.77
C THR A 38 1.89 2.58 57.75
N VAL A 39 1.17 2.50 56.63
CA VAL A 39 0.35 1.32 56.28
C VAL A 39 0.73 0.94 54.86
N GLU A 40 1.54 -0.08 54.80
CA GLU A 40 1.72 -0.83 53.55
C GLU A 40 0.38 -1.35 53.04
N LYS A 41 -0.15 -0.73 52.04
CA LYS A 41 -1.21 -1.29 51.22
C LYS A 41 -0.61 -1.71 49.90
N THR A 42 -0.26 -2.98 49.81
CA THR A 42 0.05 -3.72 48.61
C THR A 42 -1.11 -3.61 47.62
N THR A 43 -1.15 -2.60 46.84
CA THR A 43 -1.97 -2.54 45.63
C THR A 43 -1.18 -3.21 44.54
N ASN A 44 -1.44 -4.49 44.29
CA ASN A 44 -1.12 -5.18 43.04
C ASN A 44 -1.94 -4.54 41.93
N GLU A 45 -1.57 -3.36 41.48
CA GLU A 45 -1.89 -2.92 40.14
C GLU A 45 -1.06 -3.79 39.19
N LYS A 46 -1.73 -4.79 38.59
CA LYS A 46 -1.25 -5.43 37.37
C LYS A 46 -1.02 -4.31 36.35
N VAL A 47 0.22 -3.81 36.31
CA VAL A 47 0.78 -3.17 35.14
C VAL A 47 0.69 -4.24 34.06
N VAL A 48 -0.40 -4.22 33.30
CA VAL A 48 -0.51 -4.97 32.04
C VAL A 48 0.58 -4.37 31.16
N SER A 49 1.74 -5.01 31.23
CA SER A 49 2.95 -4.53 30.60
C SER A 49 2.66 -4.34 29.10
N SER A 50 3.08 -3.19 28.59
CA SER A 50 3.13 -2.86 27.18
C SER A 50 3.86 -3.93 26.33
N ASP A 51 4.49 -4.87 27.00
CA ASP A 51 5.25 -5.98 26.41
C ASP A 51 4.37 -7.14 25.90
N ALA A 52 3.17 -7.34 26.44
CA ALA A 52 2.24 -8.35 25.92
C ALA A 52 1.66 -7.99 24.54
N LYS A 53 1.42 -6.70 24.28
CA LYS A 53 1.03 -6.21 22.94
C LYS A 53 2.21 -6.18 21.97
N LYS A 54 3.43 -5.96 22.43
CA LYS A 54 4.65 -6.07 21.62
C LYS A 54 4.96 -7.52 21.24
N SER A 55 4.59 -8.50 22.07
CA SER A 55 4.84 -9.91 21.83
C SER A 55 4.00 -10.51 20.70
N CYS A 56 2.74 -10.10 20.55
CA CYS A 56 1.85 -10.67 19.52
C CYS A 56 2.24 -10.27 18.09
N LEU A 57 2.77 -9.07 17.90
CA LEU A 57 3.20 -8.55 16.59
C LEU A 57 4.65 -8.89 16.26
N LYS A 58 5.53 -8.98 17.27
CA LYS A 58 6.87 -9.56 17.10
C LYS A 58 6.81 -11.02 16.63
N GLY A 59 5.79 -11.78 17.02
CA GLY A 59 5.64 -13.18 16.63
C GLY A 59 5.32 -13.42 15.15
N PHE A 60 4.74 -12.44 14.44
CA PHE A 60 4.36 -12.63 13.02
C PHE A 60 5.51 -12.33 12.05
N PHE A 61 6.34 -11.32 12.35
CA PHE A 61 7.41 -10.87 11.43
C PHE A 61 8.82 -10.99 12.01
N ALA A 62 9.00 -11.15 13.33
CA ALA A 62 10.30 -11.18 13.97
C ALA A 62 10.77 -12.59 14.36
N LYS A 63 9.99 -13.65 14.15
CA LYS A 63 10.52 -14.99 14.15
C LYS A 63 11.43 -15.07 12.93
N LYS A 64 12.75 -15.03 13.19
CA LYS A 64 13.76 -15.50 12.27
C LYS A 64 13.25 -16.84 11.77
N TYR A 65 12.87 -16.90 10.51
CA TYR A 65 12.17 -18.03 9.94
C TYR A 65 13.02 -19.28 10.20
N GLU A 66 12.54 -20.21 11.03
CA GLU A 66 13.14 -21.54 11.13
C GLU A 66 12.85 -22.22 9.79
N GLU A 67 13.89 -22.53 9.07
CA GLU A 67 13.91 -23.09 7.72
C GLU A 67 13.11 -24.41 7.56
N ASN A 68 12.49 -24.91 8.65
CA ASN A 68 11.87 -26.21 8.79
C ASN A 68 10.36 -26.17 9.13
N GLU A 69 9.61 -25.10 8.84
CA GLU A 69 8.14 -25.24 8.90
C GLU A 69 7.71 -26.26 7.85
N SER A 70 7.34 -27.46 8.33
CA SER A 70 6.76 -28.49 7.45
C SER A 70 5.53 -27.91 6.73
N ILE A 71 5.38 -28.23 5.46
CA ILE A 71 4.22 -27.89 4.63
C ILE A 71 2.92 -28.19 5.40
N LEU A 72 2.84 -29.34 6.05
CA LEU A 72 1.68 -29.76 6.84
C LEU A 72 1.38 -28.83 8.02
N THR A 73 2.42 -28.23 8.64
CA THR A 73 2.24 -27.30 9.75
C THR A 73 1.64 -25.98 9.30
N ILE A 74 2.03 -25.49 8.14
CA ILE A 74 1.48 -24.26 7.53
C ILE A 74 -0.02 -24.46 7.25
N PHE A 75 -0.39 -25.55 6.60
CA PHE A 75 -1.78 -25.83 6.25
C PHE A 75 -2.70 -26.23 7.42
N LYS A 76 -2.15 -26.67 8.56
CA LYS A 76 -2.92 -26.89 9.80
C LYS A 76 -3.24 -25.59 10.56
N ASN A 77 -2.61 -24.48 10.24
CA ASN A 77 -2.78 -23.23 10.95
C ASN A 77 -3.93 -22.39 10.41
N HIS A 78 -5.03 -22.30 11.16
CA HIS A 78 -6.20 -21.48 10.77
C HIS A 78 -5.87 -20.01 10.51
N LYS A 79 -4.86 -19.44 11.18
CA LYS A 79 -4.40 -18.07 10.93
C LYS A 79 -3.80 -17.89 9.54
N PHE A 80 -3.27 -18.96 8.96
CA PHE A 80 -2.75 -18.93 7.60
C PHE A 80 -3.86 -18.70 6.57
N TYR A 81 -5.01 -19.38 6.71
CA TYR A 81 -6.16 -19.16 5.84
C TYR A 81 -6.75 -17.76 5.99
N GLY A 82 -6.81 -17.24 7.22
CA GLY A 82 -7.19 -15.85 7.47
C GLY A 82 -6.26 -14.86 6.79
N ALA A 83 -4.97 -15.15 6.77
CA ALA A 83 -3.98 -14.35 6.08
C ALA A 83 -4.17 -14.38 4.56
N LEU A 84 -4.40 -15.56 3.95
CA LEU A 84 -4.69 -15.68 2.52
C LEU A 84 -5.96 -14.93 2.14
N LEU A 85 -7.03 -15.04 2.95
CA LEU A 85 -8.26 -14.29 2.73
C LEU A 85 -8.01 -12.77 2.82
N GLY A 86 -7.18 -12.33 3.75
CA GLY A 86 -6.74 -10.95 3.85
C GLY A 86 -6.03 -10.45 2.58
N GLU A 87 -5.10 -11.24 2.01
CA GLU A 87 -4.43 -10.90 0.74
C GLU A 87 -5.45 -10.85 -0.42
N ILE A 88 -6.38 -11.81 -0.51
CA ILE A 88 -7.44 -11.80 -1.54
C ILE A 88 -8.27 -10.53 -1.44
N ILE A 89 -8.82 -10.22 -0.27
CA ILE A 89 -9.69 -9.04 -0.07
C ILE A 89 -8.90 -7.76 -0.34
N GLY A 90 -7.71 -7.64 0.22
CA GLY A 90 -6.88 -6.45 0.05
C GLY A 90 -6.50 -6.22 -1.41
N MET A 91 -6.11 -7.28 -2.11
CA MET A 91 -5.76 -7.18 -3.52
C MET A 91 -6.97 -6.92 -4.42
N THR A 92 -8.15 -7.46 -4.07
CA THR A 92 -9.43 -7.12 -4.74
C THR A 92 -9.68 -5.62 -4.67
N LEU A 93 -9.58 -5.03 -3.47
CA LEU A 93 -9.80 -3.60 -3.26
C LEU A 93 -8.74 -2.74 -3.95
N LEU A 94 -7.47 -3.14 -3.92
CA LEU A 94 -6.40 -2.41 -4.61
C LEU A 94 -6.58 -2.44 -6.13
N THR A 95 -6.93 -3.58 -6.70
CA THR A 95 -7.14 -3.71 -8.14
C THR A 95 -8.35 -2.89 -8.58
N LEU A 96 -9.46 -2.96 -7.82
CA LEU A 96 -10.64 -2.14 -8.07
C LEU A 96 -10.31 -0.63 -8.03
N LEU A 97 -9.51 -0.20 -7.04
CA LEU A 97 -9.03 1.18 -6.94
C LEU A 97 -8.16 1.57 -8.14
N LEU A 98 -7.25 0.70 -8.56
CA LEU A 98 -6.35 0.95 -9.69
C LEU A 98 -7.14 1.18 -10.97
N PHE A 99 -8.12 0.33 -11.28
CA PHE A 99 -9.00 0.54 -12.45
C PHE A 99 -9.83 1.82 -12.32
N SER A 100 -10.37 2.11 -11.13
CA SER A 100 -11.13 3.35 -10.89
C SER A 100 -10.26 4.60 -11.04
N PHE A 101 -8.98 4.53 -10.65
CA PHE A 101 -8.02 5.62 -10.81
C PHE A 101 -7.70 5.91 -12.28
N THR A 102 -7.60 4.87 -13.13
CA THR A 102 -7.38 5.05 -14.58
C THR A 102 -8.52 5.81 -15.24
N LEU A 103 -9.75 5.68 -14.72
CA LEU A 103 -10.92 6.41 -15.20
C LEU A 103 -11.02 7.84 -14.63
N ALA A 104 -10.82 7.99 -13.31
CA ALA A 104 -11.04 9.27 -12.63
C ALA A 104 -9.98 10.33 -12.96
N GLY A 105 -8.75 9.91 -13.23
CA GLY A 105 -7.62 10.76 -13.63
C GLY A 105 -7.29 11.95 -12.72
N GLY A 106 -6.18 12.62 -13.00
CA GLY A 106 -5.80 13.88 -12.40
C GLY A 106 -5.38 13.86 -10.94
N LEU A 107 -5.07 15.04 -10.39
CA LEU A 107 -4.53 15.20 -9.03
C LEU A 107 -5.52 14.76 -7.95
N THR A 108 -6.82 15.03 -8.13
CA THR A 108 -7.85 14.63 -7.17
C THR A 108 -7.97 13.12 -7.08
N GLY A 109 -8.01 12.42 -8.20
CA GLY A 109 -8.00 10.95 -8.24
C GLY A 109 -6.77 10.37 -7.57
N PHE A 110 -5.59 10.91 -7.83
CA PHE A 110 -4.33 10.50 -7.22
C PHE A 110 -4.34 10.67 -5.69
N THR A 111 -4.71 11.85 -5.19
CA THR A 111 -4.72 12.10 -3.73
C THR A 111 -5.75 11.23 -3.03
N THR A 112 -6.95 11.08 -3.59
CA THR A 112 -7.99 10.20 -3.04
C THR A 112 -7.50 8.76 -2.98
N SER A 113 -6.83 8.27 -4.02
CA SER A 113 -6.29 6.91 -4.07
C SER A 113 -5.28 6.63 -2.95
N ILE A 114 -4.42 7.60 -2.60
CA ILE A 114 -3.47 7.44 -1.50
C ILE A 114 -4.20 7.22 -0.16
N PHE A 115 -5.25 7.99 0.14
CA PHE A 115 -6.03 7.80 1.36
C PHE A 115 -6.75 6.45 1.38
N VAL A 116 -7.28 6.00 0.25
CA VAL A 116 -7.91 4.68 0.13
C VAL A 116 -6.87 3.56 0.32
N ILE A 117 -5.68 3.70 -0.25
CA ILE A 117 -4.57 2.75 -0.04
C ILE A 117 -4.23 2.66 1.46
N ILE A 118 -4.09 3.79 2.16
CA ILE A 118 -3.84 3.80 3.61
C ILE A 118 -4.94 3.02 4.35
N ALA A 119 -6.21 3.25 4.02
CA ALA A 119 -7.33 2.57 4.66
C ALA A 119 -7.31 1.05 4.40
N ILE A 120 -7.03 0.61 3.16
CA ILE A 120 -6.88 -0.80 2.79
C ILE A 120 -5.77 -1.45 3.61
N TYR A 121 -4.58 -0.83 3.66
CA TYR A 121 -3.45 -1.36 4.43
C TYR A 121 -3.75 -1.43 5.94
N ILE A 122 -4.46 -0.45 6.51
CA ILE A 122 -4.89 -0.51 7.91
C ILE A 122 -5.84 -1.68 8.14
N ALA A 123 -6.83 -1.87 7.28
CA ALA A 123 -7.84 -2.92 7.41
C ALA A 123 -7.24 -4.32 7.28
N ILE A 124 -6.35 -4.53 6.33
CA ILE A 124 -5.81 -5.86 6.00
C ILE A 124 -4.60 -6.24 6.85
N TYR A 125 -3.88 -5.27 7.40
CA TYR A 125 -2.61 -5.51 8.11
C TYR A 125 -2.72 -6.55 9.23
N ALA A 126 -3.81 -6.56 9.98
CA ALA A 126 -4.02 -7.47 11.11
C ALA A 126 -4.21 -8.94 10.67
N PHE A 127 -4.65 -9.18 9.44
CA PHE A 127 -4.90 -10.52 8.91
C PHE A 127 -3.65 -11.17 8.32
N SER A 128 -2.96 -10.47 7.41
CA SER A 128 -1.89 -11.04 6.60
C SER A 128 -0.55 -10.31 6.73
N GLY A 129 -0.55 -9.11 7.28
CA GLY A 129 0.56 -8.17 7.19
C GLY A 129 0.48 -7.28 5.96
N ALA A 130 -0.57 -7.45 5.13
CA ALA A 130 -0.89 -6.65 3.96
C ALA A 130 0.29 -6.54 2.99
N CYS A 131 0.75 -7.65 2.42
CA CYS A 131 1.74 -7.62 1.34
C CYS A 131 1.14 -7.00 0.08
N LEU A 132 -0.01 -7.51 -0.37
CA LEU A 132 -0.85 -6.99 -1.44
C LEU A 132 -0.09 -6.69 -2.75
N ASN A 133 1.05 -7.33 -2.93
CA ASN A 133 1.88 -7.14 -4.13
C ASN A 133 2.96 -8.24 -4.22
N PRO A 134 3.03 -9.02 -5.31
CA PRO A 134 4.06 -10.04 -5.49
C PRO A 134 5.50 -9.53 -5.36
N ILE A 135 5.76 -8.25 -5.67
CA ILE A 135 7.05 -7.59 -5.46
C ILE A 135 7.49 -7.69 -3.99
N ILE A 136 6.56 -7.39 -3.08
CA ILE A 136 6.78 -7.42 -1.64
C ILE A 136 7.00 -8.85 -1.15
N VAL A 137 6.16 -9.77 -1.62
CA VAL A 137 6.25 -11.19 -1.24
C VAL A 137 7.60 -11.78 -1.64
N VAL A 138 8.05 -11.53 -2.87
CA VAL A 138 9.36 -12.00 -3.35
C VAL A 138 10.51 -11.37 -2.58
N GLY A 139 10.44 -10.07 -2.29
CA GLY A 139 11.41 -9.37 -1.45
C GLY A 139 11.49 -9.95 -0.02
N MET A 140 10.33 -10.29 0.58
CA MET A 140 10.27 -10.95 1.89
C MET A 140 10.84 -12.37 1.87
N MET A 141 10.57 -13.15 0.82
CA MET A 141 11.17 -14.49 0.65
C MET A 141 12.70 -14.39 0.51
N ALA A 142 13.19 -13.52 -0.38
CA ALA A 142 14.62 -13.33 -0.61
C ALA A 142 15.37 -12.84 0.64
N SER A 143 14.74 -11.95 1.42
CA SER A 143 15.29 -11.43 2.67
C SER A 143 15.05 -12.37 3.89
N ARG A 144 14.55 -13.58 3.66
CA ARG A 144 14.26 -14.61 4.69
C ARG A 144 13.29 -14.15 5.78
N ARG A 145 12.33 -13.30 5.42
CA ARG A 145 11.24 -12.84 6.30
C ARG A 145 9.94 -13.61 6.10
N MET A 146 9.86 -14.39 5.03
CA MET A 146 8.74 -15.25 4.68
C MET A 146 9.24 -16.55 4.08
N SER A 147 8.59 -17.70 4.37
CA SER A 147 8.92 -18.96 3.70
C SER A 147 8.50 -18.95 2.25
N VAL A 148 9.22 -19.68 1.43
CA VAL A 148 8.92 -19.81 0.00
C VAL A 148 7.49 -20.35 -0.21
N ILE A 149 7.07 -21.35 0.56
CA ILE A 149 5.74 -21.94 0.45
C ILE A 149 4.65 -20.92 0.78
N ARG A 150 4.81 -20.20 1.89
CA ARG A 150 3.87 -19.12 2.26
C ARG A 150 3.85 -18.04 1.21
N GLY A 151 5.01 -17.64 0.69
CA GLY A 151 5.11 -16.63 -0.36
C GLY A 151 4.41 -17.04 -1.64
N ILE A 152 4.58 -18.27 -2.10
CA ILE A 152 3.88 -18.78 -3.28
C ILE A 152 2.36 -18.73 -3.07
N MET A 153 1.87 -19.14 -1.91
CA MET A 153 0.43 -19.10 -1.60
C MET A 153 -0.10 -17.67 -1.51
N TYR A 154 0.71 -16.72 -1.03
CA TYR A 154 0.35 -15.30 -1.02
C TYR A 154 0.24 -14.75 -2.45
N ILE A 155 1.20 -15.03 -3.32
CA ILE A 155 1.17 -14.62 -4.74
C ILE A 155 -0.08 -15.17 -5.43
N ILE A 156 -0.44 -16.45 -5.17
CA ILE A 156 -1.67 -17.04 -5.71
C ILE A 156 -2.91 -16.29 -5.18
N ALA A 157 -2.96 -16.01 -3.87
CA ALA A 157 -4.05 -15.25 -3.26
C ALA A 157 -4.18 -13.83 -3.85
N GLU A 158 -3.05 -13.16 -4.08
CA GLU A 158 -3.00 -11.84 -4.70
C GLU A 158 -3.49 -11.86 -6.16
N ILE A 159 -3.13 -12.88 -6.94
CA ILE A 159 -3.63 -13.06 -8.32
C ILE A 159 -5.15 -13.29 -8.32
N VAL A 160 -5.65 -14.14 -7.42
CA VAL A 160 -7.10 -14.37 -7.26
C VAL A 160 -7.82 -13.08 -6.85
N GLY A 161 -7.25 -12.32 -5.91
CA GLY A 161 -7.79 -11.03 -5.49
C GLY A 161 -7.81 -10.01 -6.63
N ALA A 162 -6.73 -9.91 -7.40
CA ALA A 162 -6.66 -9.03 -8.57
C ALA A 162 -7.73 -9.39 -9.61
N TRP A 163 -7.90 -10.67 -9.89
CA TRP A 163 -8.95 -11.16 -10.80
C TRP A 163 -10.36 -10.82 -10.32
N LEU A 164 -10.66 -11.01 -9.03
CA LEU A 164 -11.93 -10.61 -8.44
C LEU A 164 -12.16 -9.10 -8.54
N GLY A 165 -11.15 -8.28 -8.27
CA GLY A 165 -11.23 -6.83 -8.43
C GLY A 165 -11.54 -6.40 -9.86
N TRP A 166 -10.90 -7.03 -10.84
CA TRP A 166 -11.18 -6.82 -12.25
C TRP A 166 -12.62 -7.25 -12.63
N LEU A 167 -13.08 -8.42 -12.17
CA LEU A 167 -14.45 -8.88 -12.44
C LEU A 167 -15.50 -7.92 -11.88
N ILE A 168 -15.34 -7.46 -10.65
CA ILE A 168 -16.26 -6.49 -10.02
C ILE A 168 -16.28 -5.19 -10.83
N PHE A 169 -15.09 -4.65 -11.14
CA PHE A 169 -15.00 -3.43 -11.91
C PHE A 169 -15.68 -3.54 -13.28
N ASN A 170 -15.34 -4.58 -14.03
CA ASN A 170 -15.92 -4.82 -15.36
C ASN A 170 -17.45 -5.02 -15.29
N SER A 171 -17.97 -5.69 -14.26
CA SER A 171 -19.41 -5.87 -14.06
C SER A 171 -20.14 -4.54 -13.84
N PHE A 172 -19.55 -3.62 -13.06
CA PHE A 172 -20.14 -2.28 -12.90
C PHE A 172 -20.08 -1.45 -14.18
N HIS A 173 -19.00 -1.56 -14.92
CA HIS A 173 -18.81 -0.86 -16.18
C HIS A 173 -19.87 -1.29 -17.22
N LEU A 174 -20.06 -2.58 -17.40
CA LEU A 174 -21.09 -3.15 -18.28
C LEU A 174 -22.51 -2.78 -17.83
N ALA A 175 -22.78 -2.76 -16.52
CA ALA A 175 -24.10 -2.37 -15.99
C ALA A 175 -24.41 -0.88 -16.23
N GLY A 176 -23.39 -0.03 -16.40
CA GLY A 176 -23.51 1.38 -16.78
C GLY A 176 -23.92 1.59 -18.25
N GLY A 177 -24.00 0.55 -19.05
CA GLY A 177 -24.37 0.62 -20.47
C GLY A 177 -23.17 0.84 -21.40
N ASP A 178 -21.97 0.87 -20.85
CA ASP A 178 -20.73 0.94 -21.63
C ASP A 178 -20.44 -0.41 -22.29
N THR A 179 -19.84 -0.38 -23.46
CA THR A 179 -19.22 -1.59 -24.04
C THR A 179 -18.16 -2.10 -23.10
N ALA A 180 -17.88 -3.42 -23.15
CA ALA A 180 -16.77 -3.98 -22.38
C ALA A 180 -15.56 -3.05 -22.48
N MET A 181 -15.05 -2.61 -21.31
CA MET A 181 -13.96 -1.68 -21.27
C MET A 181 -12.81 -2.28 -22.09
N ASP A 182 -12.44 -1.61 -23.16
CA ASP A 182 -11.10 -1.76 -23.68
C ASP A 182 -10.17 -1.29 -22.58
N VAL A 183 -9.89 -2.21 -21.64
CA VAL A 183 -8.79 -2.01 -20.71
C VAL A 183 -7.62 -1.65 -21.60
N PRO A 184 -7.03 -0.46 -21.48
CA PRO A 184 -5.95 -0.07 -22.37
C PRO A 184 -4.95 -1.21 -22.32
N ALA A 185 -4.89 -1.97 -23.42
CA ALA A 185 -3.86 -2.96 -23.59
C ALA A 185 -2.60 -2.17 -23.28
N LEU A 186 -1.81 -2.64 -22.33
CA LEU A 186 -0.45 -2.11 -22.17
C LEU A 186 0.19 -2.44 -23.50
N THR A 187 0.05 -1.52 -24.43
CA THR A 187 0.32 -1.68 -25.85
C THR A 187 1.73 -2.21 -25.99
N ALA A 188 1.89 -3.14 -26.91
CA ALA A 188 3.19 -3.66 -27.32
C ALA A 188 4.19 -2.51 -27.32
N VAL A 189 5.08 -2.51 -26.34
CA VAL A 189 6.08 -1.47 -26.16
C VAL A 189 7.00 -1.59 -27.37
N GLY A 190 7.12 -0.54 -28.18
CA GLY A 190 8.03 -0.55 -29.31
C GLY A 190 9.44 -0.97 -28.85
N GLU A 191 10.21 -1.64 -29.69
CA GLU A 191 11.53 -2.18 -29.31
C GLU A 191 12.43 -1.13 -28.65
N ASN A 192 12.34 0.12 -29.09
CA ASN A 192 13.11 1.25 -28.51
C ASN A 192 12.60 1.70 -27.13
N GLN A 193 11.40 1.31 -26.71
CA GLN A 193 10.77 1.73 -25.45
C GLN A 193 10.87 0.64 -24.38
N PHE A 194 11.22 -0.59 -24.74
CA PHE A 194 11.32 -1.72 -23.82
C PHE A 194 12.15 -1.39 -22.58
N TRP A 195 13.37 -0.91 -22.77
CA TRP A 195 14.28 -0.62 -21.67
C TRP A 195 13.77 0.49 -20.75
N VAL A 196 13.03 1.44 -21.30
CA VAL A 196 12.46 2.54 -20.53
C VAL A 196 11.41 2.02 -19.56
N PHE A 197 10.42 1.29 -20.07
CA PHE A 197 9.38 0.73 -19.21
C PHE A 197 9.93 -0.31 -18.24
N ALA A 198 10.86 -1.13 -18.69
CA ALA A 198 11.58 -2.08 -17.87
C ALA A 198 12.28 -1.40 -16.67
N MET A 199 12.98 -0.28 -16.92
CA MET A 199 13.65 0.49 -15.87
C MET A 199 12.68 1.23 -14.96
N VAL A 200 11.58 1.77 -15.49
CA VAL A 200 10.54 2.42 -14.69
C VAL A 200 9.88 1.42 -13.74
N GLU A 201 9.48 0.24 -14.23
CA GLU A 201 8.92 -0.83 -13.42
C GLU A 201 9.90 -1.32 -12.35
N LEU A 202 11.16 -1.55 -12.73
CA LEU A 202 12.22 -1.94 -11.79
C LEU A 202 12.41 -0.89 -10.70
N LEU A 203 12.57 0.38 -11.08
CA LEU A 203 12.81 1.47 -10.13
C LEU A 203 11.63 1.69 -9.18
N GLY A 204 10.40 1.69 -9.71
CA GLY A 204 9.19 1.80 -8.90
C GLY A 204 9.07 0.64 -7.92
N ALA A 205 9.38 -0.57 -8.35
CA ALA A 205 9.40 -1.75 -7.49
C ALA A 205 10.46 -1.66 -6.38
N VAL A 206 11.66 -1.16 -6.67
CA VAL A 206 12.70 -0.90 -5.67
C VAL A 206 12.19 0.10 -4.62
N ILE A 207 11.56 1.19 -5.05
CA ILE A 207 11.03 2.22 -4.15
C ILE A 207 9.95 1.62 -3.25
N ILE A 208 8.94 0.96 -3.81
CA ILE A 208 7.85 0.36 -3.04
C ILE A 208 8.38 -0.64 -2.01
N ALA A 209 9.25 -1.54 -2.43
CA ALA A 209 9.84 -2.58 -1.57
C ALA A 209 10.73 -1.98 -0.48
N PHE A 210 11.50 -0.94 -0.78
CA PHE A 210 12.31 -0.21 0.20
C PHE A 210 11.43 0.41 1.29
N PHE A 211 10.38 1.14 0.90
CA PHE A 211 9.46 1.77 1.86
C PHE A 211 8.70 0.73 2.69
N PHE A 212 8.27 -0.38 2.08
CA PHE A 212 7.63 -1.47 2.80
C PHE A 212 8.56 -2.10 3.84
N ALA A 213 9.80 -2.40 3.47
CA ALA A 213 10.80 -2.95 4.38
C ALA A 213 11.12 -1.99 5.54
N ARG A 214 11.17 -0.68 5.26
CA ARG A 214 11.31 0.38 6.29
C ARG A 214 10.08 0.43 7.19
N ALA A 215 8.88 0.35 6.63
CA ALA A 215 7.63 0.32 7.39
C ALA A 215 7.58 -0.86 8.36
N LEU A 216 8.03 -2.04 7.95
CA LEU A 216 8.14 -3.22 8.83
C LEU A 216 9.12 -2.99 9.99
N LYS A 217 10.27 -2.38 9.71
CA LYS A 217 11.35 -2.19 10.69
C LYS A 217 11.01 -1.12 11.73
N TYR A 218 10.48 0.02 11.29
CA TYR A 218 10.25 1.19 12.13
C TYR A 218 8.80 1.37 12.53
N LYS A 219 8.01 0.33 12.45
CA LYS A 219 6.60 0.34 12.78
C LYS A 219 6.36 0.76 14.24
N ARG A 220 5.68 1.89 14.42
CA ARG A 220 5.16 2.37 15.71
C ARG A 220 3.68 2.05 15.88
N SER A 221 2.91 2.13 14.79
CA SER A 221 1.48 1.85 14.76
C SER A 221 1.09 1.28 13.39
N THR A 222 -0.12 0.71 13.29
CA THR A 222 -0.67 0.25 12.00
C THR A 222 -0.84 1.41 11.03
N PHE A 223 -1.25 2.58 11.53
CA PHE A 223 -1.34 3.78 10.70
C PHE A 223 0.03 4.21 10.15
N THR A 224 1.06 4.26 10.99
CA THR A 224 2.42 4.61 10.54
C THR A 224 2.92 3.64 9.47
N PHE A 225 2.65 2.34 9.64
CA PHE A 225 2.97 1.33 8.63
C PHE A 225 2.25 1.63 7.30
N ALA A 226 0.93 1.76 7.34
CA ALA A 226 0.10 1.98 6.16
C ALA A 226 0.47 3.29 5.44
N ALA A 227 0.67 4.38 6.17
CA ALA A 227 1.09 5.66 5.61
C ALA A 227 2.47 5.60 4.96
N THR A 228 3.42 4.87 5.55
CA THR A 228 4.76 4.69 4.98
C THR A 228 4.69 3.90 3.67
N VAL A 229 3.91 2.81 3.64
CA VAL A 229 3.75 2.00 2.42
C VAL A 229 3.04 2.80 1.32
N ALA A 230 1.93 3.46 1.65
CA ALA A 230 1.22 4.30 0.69
C ALA A 230 2.08 5.46 0.17
N GLY A 231 2.91 6.06 1.03
CA GLY A 231 3.90 7.06 0.64
C GLY A 231 4.93 6.50 -0.36
N GLY A 232 5.42 5.28 -0.14
CA GLY A 232 6.31 4.59 -1.08
C GLY A 232 5.65 4.34 -2.44
N ILE A 233 4.40 3.91 -2.45
CA ILE A 233 3.61 3.73 -3.68
C ILE A 233 3.43 5.08 -4.39
N ALA A 234 3.09 6.14 -3.65
CA ALA A 234 2.94 7.48 -4.21
C ALA A 234 4.23 7.99 -4.85
N VAL A 235 5.37 7.82 -4.18
CA VAL A 235 6.69 8.19 -4.74
C VAL A 235 7.01 7.40 -6.00
N ALA A 236 6.76 6.08 -6.01
CA ALA A 236 6.99 5.24 -7.18
C ALA A 236 6.13 5.71 -8.38
N ILE A 237 4.85 6.00 -8.16
CA ILE A 237 3.94 6.52 -9.19
C ILE A 237 4.45 7.88 -9.70
N MET A 238 4.82 8.80 -8.82
CA MET A 238 5.35 10.11 -9.22
C MET A 238 6.63 9.99 -10.03
N VAL A 239 7.57 9.14 -9.62
CA VAL A 239 8.80 8.87 -10.39
C VAL A 239 8.46 8.28 -11.75
N GLY A 240 7.53 7.31 -11.81
CA GLY A 240 7.05 6.74 -13.06
C GLY A 240 6.48 7.81 -14.01
N PHE A 241 5.62 8.71 -13.51
CA PHE A 241 5.07 9.82 -14.30
C PHE A 241 6.17 10.77 -14.79
N VAL A 242 7.08 11.19 -13.92
CA VAL A 242 8.16 12.12 -14.30
C VAL A 242 9.05 11.52 -15.37
N VAL A 243 9.41 10.24 -15.24
CA VAL A 243 10.29 9.57 -16.21
C VAL A 243 9.55 9.32 -17.52
N SER A 244 8.36 8.74 -17.50
CA SER A 244 7.65 8.35 -18.72
C SER A 244 7.03 9.56 -19.45
N ALA A 245 6.22 10.37 -18.80
CA ALA A 245 5.52 11.49 -19.42
C ALA A 245 6.38 12.74 -19.51
N GLY A 246 7.14 13.07 -18.43
CA GLY A 246 7.90 14.31 -18.35
C GLY A 246 9.15 14.32 -19.25
N PHE A 247 9.97 13.25 -19.19
CA PHE A 247 11.21 13.20 -19.95
C PHE A 247 11.07 12.55 -21.31
N LEU A 248 10.20 11.55 -21.44
CA LEU A 248 10.15 10.71 -22.64
C LEU A 248 8.91 10.93 -23.49
N GLN A 249 7.94 11.71 -22.99
CA GLN A 249 6.66 11.97 -23.65
C GLN A 249 5.91 10.68 -24.05
N LEU A 250 6.09 9.63 -23.25
CA LEU A 250 5.46 8.34 -23.44
C LEU A 250 4.16 8.24 -22.66
N GLN A 251 3.29 7.33 -23.09
CA GLN A 251 2.10 6.99 -22.31
C GLN A 251 2.48 6.33 -20.97
N ASN A 252 1.66 6.50 -19.96
CA ASN A 252 1.91 5.95 -18.63
C ASN A 252 1.52 4.48 -18.59
N ASN A 253 2.43 3.59 -18.91
CA ASN A 253 2.23 2.15 -18.96
C ASN A 253 3.00 1.43 -17.84
N PHE A 254 2.94 1.95 -16.60
CA PHE A 254 3.55 1.31 -15.44
C PHE A 254 2.50 0.94 -14.40
N ILE A 255 2.67 -0.19 -13.70
CA ILE A 255 1.70 -0.73 -12.73
C ILE A 255 2.34 -1.02 -11.38
N PHE A 256 3.62 -1.39 -11.34
CA PHE A 256 4.37 -1.76 -10.13
C PHE A 256 3.71 -2.86 -9.29
N ASN A 257 2.87 -3.69 -9.89
CA ASN A 257 2.22 -4.81 -9.23
C ASN A 257 1.96 -5.94 -10.23
N PRO A 258 2.75 -7.00 -10.22
CA PRO A 258 2.62 -8.12 -11.14
C PRO A 258 1.24 -8.80 -11.15
N ALA A 259 0.58 -8.92 -9.98
CA ALA A 259 -0.74 -9.53 -9.93
C ALA A 259 -1.81 -8.65 -10.60
N ALA A 260 -1.75 -7.34 -10.39
CA ALA A 260 -2.61 -6.39 -11.08
C ALA A 260 -2.31 -6.33 -12.58
N ALA A 261 -1.03 -6.37 -12.96
CA ALA A 261 -0.59 -6.32 -14.36
C ALA A 261 -1.23 -7.44 -15.21
N LEU A 262 -1.41 -8.63 -14.65
CA LEU A 262 -2.07 -9.73 -15.34
C LEU A 262 -3.52 -9.40 -15.76
N MET A 263 -4.16 -8.43 -15.10
CA MET A 263 -5.52 -8.00 -15.40
C MET A 263 -5.58 -6.91 -16.47
N PHE A 264 -4.44 -6.31 -16.83
CA PHE A 264 -4.31 -5.23 -17.82
C PHE A 264 -3.87 -5.77 -19.18
N GLN A 265 -4.39 -6.84 -19.69
CA GLN A 265 -4.09 -7.34 -21.05
C GLN A 265 -2.63 -7.13 -21.51
N ILE A 266 -1.67 -7.46 -20.63
CA ILE A 266 -0.25 -7.30 -20.90
C ILE A 266 0.25 -8.23 -22.01
N PHE A 267 -0.53 -9.25 -22.35
CA PHE A 267 -0.19 -10.23 -23.37
C PHE A 267 -0.79 -9.82 -24.72
N PRO A 268 -0.06 -9.97 -25.81
CA PRO A 268 -0.57 -9.65 -27.12
C PRO A 268 -1.75 -10.58 -27.49
N THR A 269 -2.83 -9.98 -27.98
CA THR A 269 -4.02 -10.71 -28.43
C THR A 269 -3.99 -11.05 -29.92
N ALA A 270 -3.09 -10.41 -30.68
CA ALA A 270 -2.91 -10.63 -32.11
C ALA A 270 -1.44 -10.46 -32.50
N GLY A 271 -1.04 -11.11 -33.59
CA GLY A 271 0.30 -11.02 -34.16
C GLY A 271 0.37 -11.77 -35.51
N ASN A 272 1.36 -11.44 -36.34
CA ASN A 272 1.50 -12.01 -37.70
C ASN A 272 2.17 -13.39 -37.70
N GLY A 273 2.35 -14.01 -36.53
CA GLY A 273 2.94 -15.35 -36.45
C GLY A 273 3.38 -15.70 -35.00
N PHE A 274 3.68 -16.99 -34.79
CA PHE A 274 4.09 -17.52 -33.50
C PHE A 274 5.27 -16.78 -32.86
N GLY A 275 6.28 -16.40 -33.68
CA GLY A 275 7.46 -15.69 -33.17
C GLY A 275 7.15 -14.31 -32.62
N GLU A 276 6.28 -13.56 -33.30
CA GLU A 276 5.85 -12.21 -32.85
C GLU A 276 5.03 -12.27 -31.58
N ILE A 277 4.08 -13.19 -31.51
CA ILE A 277 3.26 -13.43 -30.31
C ILE A 277 4.16 -13.83 -29.13
N MET A 278 5.08 -14.75 -29.34
CA MET A 278 6.00 -15.22 -28.30
C MET A 278 6.94 -14.10 -27.84
N GLY A 279 7.46 -13.30 -28.77
CA GLY A 279 8.27 -12.11 -28.45
C GLY A 279 7.53 -11.12 -27.56
N GLY A 280 6.28 -10.80 -27.89
CA GLY A 280 5.42 -9.94 -27.09
C GLY A 280 5.13 -10.51 -25.68
N ILE A 281 4.87 -11.82 -25.58
CA ILE A 281 4.70 -12.49 -24.28
C ILE A 281 5.95 -12.38 -23.43
N MET A 282 7.11 -12.67 -24.00
CA MET A 282 8.39 -12.59 -23.28
C MET A 282 8.72 -11.16 -22.84
N GLN A 283 8.38 -10.18 -23.66
CA GLN A 283 8.52 -8.76 -23.33
C GLN A 283 7.62 -8.38 -22.13
N ALA A 284 6.33 -8.74 -22.17
CA ALA A 284 5.39 -8.47 -21.10
C ALA A 284 5.80 -9.13 -19.77
N LEU A 285 6.21 -10.40 -19.81
CA LEU A 285 6.74 -11.11 -18.65
C LEU A 285 7.97 -10.44 -18.08
N SER A 286 8.90 -9.98 -18.94
CA SER A 286 10.11 -9.31 -18.49
C SER A 286 9.80 -7.98 -17.80
N ILE A 287 8.99 -7.12 -18.42
CA ILE A 287 8.69 -5.77 -17.91
C ILE A 287 7.83 -5.84 -16.64
N TYR A 288 6.69 -6.57 -16.67
CA TYR A 288 5.66 -6.47 -15.64
C TYR A 288 5.71 -7.57 -14.59
N MET A 289 6.54 -8.60 -14.76
CA MET A 289 6.67 -9.70 -13.80
C MET A 289 8.09 -9.82 -13.26
N ILE A 290 9.08 -10.14 -14.11
CA ILE A 290 10.41 -10.51 -13.65
C ILE A 290 11.16 -9.30 -13.08
N LEU A 291 11.25 -8.21 -13.83
CA LEU A 291 12.00 -7.02 -13.39
C LEU A 291 11.42 -6.35 -12.15
N PRO A 292 10.11 -6.18 -11.99
CA PRO A 292 9.55 -5.71 -10.74
C PRO A 292 9.85 -6.63 -9.55
N MET A 293 9.81 -7.96 -9.73
CA MET A 293 10.18 -8.91 -8.67
C MET A 293 11.64 -8.77 -8.26
N VAL A 294 12.55 -8.59 -9.23
CA VAL A 294 13.97 -8.28 -8.96
C VAL A 294 14.09 -6.96 -8.21
N GLY A 295 13.33 -5.94 -8.60
CA GLY A 295 13.25 -4.67 -7.89
C GLY A 295 12.81 -4.84 -6.43
N GLY A 296 11.86 -5.73 -6.18
CA GLY A 296 11.44 -6.11 -4.84
C GLY A 296 12.59 -6.62 -3.98
N VAL A 297 13.37 -7.54 -4.51
CA VAL A 297 14.57 -8.07 -3.82
C VAL A 297 15.57 -6.95 -3.53
N ILE A 298 15.90 -6.15 -4.52
CA ILE A 298 16.85 -5.02 -4.37
C ILE A 298 16.37 -4.05 -3.30
N GLY A 299 15.07 -3.67 -3.29
CA GLY A 299 14.51 -2.72 -2.33
C GLY A 299 14.60 -3.20 -0.89
N PHE A 300 14.34 -4.49 -0.62
CA PHE A 300 14.50 -5.07 0.71
C PHE A 300 15.95 -5.07 1.17
N TYR A 301 16.88 -5.51 0.32
CA TYR A 301 18.31 -5.50 0.67
C TYR A 301 18.86 -4.09 0.86
N LEU A 302 18.43 -3.13 0.05
CA LEU A 302 18.80 -1.71 0.19
C LEU A 302 18.31 -1.14 1.53
N SER A 303 17.08 -1.47 1.94
CA SER A 303 16.54 -1.09 3.25
C SER A 303 17.35 -1.68 4.40
N ASP A 304 17.78 -2.94 4.29
CA ASP A 304 18.60 -3.59 5.32
C ASP A 304 20.00 -2.98 5.38
N PHE A 305 20.60 -2.70 4.24
CA PHE A 305 21.92 -2.09 4.13
C PHE A 305 21.93 -0.69 4.77
N THR A 306 20.98 0.18 4.38
CA THR A 306 20.90 1.54 4.94
C THR A 306 20.62 1.55 6.44
N SER A 307 19.94 0.51 6.93
CA SER A 307 19.66 0.37 8.36
C SER A 307 20.89 -0.04 9.16
N LYS A 308 21.80 -0.82 8.60
CA LYS A 308 23.06 -1.18 9.24
C LYS A 308 23.97 0.03 9.36
N LEU A 309 24.07 0.83 8.30
CA LEU A 309 24.87 2.07 8.32
C LEU A 309 24.41 3.04 9.41
N SER A 310 23.10 3.16 9.66
CA SER A 310 22.56 4.05 10.70
C SER A 310 22.64 3.50 12.12
N SER A 311 23.03 2.25 12.33
CA SER A 311 23.18 1.63 13.65
C SER A 311 24.64 1.59 14.15
N GLU A 312 25.59 2.02 13.32
CA GLU A 312 27.02 2.09 13.65
C GLU A 312 27.42 3.50 14.15
N GLU A 313 26.48 4.44 14.15
CA GLU A 313 26.62 5.75 14.82
C GLU A 313 26.00 5.73 16.24
#